data_6210cc97a3fd6b2ba3f03230dd4fd8f2
#
_entry.id   6210cc97a3fd6b2ba3f03230dd4fd8f2
#
_cell.length_a   1.000
_cell.length_b   1.000
_cell.length_c   1.000
_cell.angle_alpha   90.00
_cell.angle_beta   90.00
_cell.angle_gamma   90.00
#
_symmetry.space_group_name_H-M   'P 1'
#
loop_
_entity.id
_entity.type
_entity.pdbx_description
1 polymer ?
#
loop_
_entity_poly.entity_id
_entity_poly.type
_entity_poly.pdbx_seq_one_letter_code
_entity_poly.pdbx_strand_id
1 'polypeptide(L)' 'LTLILAIAMIIAGIYILVNSGAILQTVGVAIVVYGIVDIIENIIFIKKVDDYLE' A
#
# COMPACT_ATOMS: atom_id res chain seq x y z
N LEU A 1 1.17 -1.95 -12.69
CA LEU A 1 0.07 -1.00 -12.49
C LEU A 1 -0.45 -1.05 -11.06
N THR A 2 -0.67 -2.26 -10.54
CA THR A 2 -1.16 -2.42 -9.16
C THR A 2 -0.14 -1.91 -8.14
N LEU A 3 1.14 -2.12 -8.41
CA LEU A 3 2.20 -1.66 -7.53
C LEU A 3 2.24 -0.13 -7.47
N ILE A 4 2.06 0.52 -8.61
CA ILE A 4 2.04 1.98 -8.67
C ILE A 4 0.87 2.52 -7.86
N LEU A 5 -0.31 1.90 -7.96
CA LEU A 5 -1.47 2.31 -7.19
C LEU A 5 -1.23 2.13 -5.68
N ALA A 6 -0.58 1.04 -5.28
CA ALA A 6 -0.26 0.81 -3.87
C ALA A 6 0.67 1.88 -3.34
N ILE A 7 1.70 2.24 -4.11
CA ILE A 7 2.63 3.30 -3.72
C ILE A 7 1.89 4.64 -3.61
N ALA A 8 1.02 4.94 -4.57
CA ALA A 8 0.23 6.15 -4.53
C ALA A 8 -0.67 6.20 -3.30
N MET A 9 -1.26 5.08 -2.92
CA MET A 9 -2.08 4.99 -1.72
C MET A 9 -1.27 5.26 -0.45
N ILE A 10 -0.06 4.71 -0.37
CA ILE A 10 0.81 4.93 0.78
C ILE A 10 1.16 6.41 0.89
N ILE A 11 1.53 7.03 -0.22
CA ILE A 11 1.87 8.46 -0.23
C ILE A 11 0.67 9.28 0.21
N ALA A 12 -0.51 8.99 -0.32
CA ALA A 12 -1.73 9.69 0.07
C ALA A 12 -2.03 9.52 1.55
N GLY A 13 -1.87 8.31 2.07
CA GLY A 13 -2.08 8.03 3.49
C GLY A 13 -1.14 8.81 4.37
N ILE A 14 0.13 8.87 4.00
CA ILE A 14 1.14 9.65 4.75
C ILE A 14 0.79 11.14 4.71
N TYR A 15 0.38 11.64 3.54
CA TYR A 15 -0.01 13.04 3.41
C TYR A 15 -1.18 13.37 4.34
N ILE A 16 -2.17 12.50 4.40
CA ILE A 16 -3.32 12.68 5.29
C ILE A 16 -2.87 12.67 6.76
N LEU A 17 -1.96 11.77 7.12
CA LEU A 17 -1.46 11.67 8.49
C LEU A 17 -0.75 12.94 8.93
N VAL A 18 -0.01 13.57 8.04
CA VAL A 18 0.77 14.76 8.38
C VAL A 18 -0.09 16.01 8.43
N ASN A 19 -1.09 16.12 7.54
CA ASN A 19 -1.82 17.35 7.35
C ASN A 19 -3.23 17.37 7.94
N SER A 20 -3.69 16.25 8.52
CA SER A 20 -5.07 16.15 8.98
C SER A 20 -5.18 16.03 10.49
N GLY A 21 -6.34 16.37 11.02
CA GLY A 21 -6.63 16.23 12.44
C GLY A 21 -6.84 14.77 12.86
N ALA A 22 -7.16 14.60 14.15
CA ALA A 22 -7.23 13.27 14.75
C ALA A 22 -8.21 12.31 14.06
N ILE A 23 -9.31 12.84 13.53
CA ILE A 23 -10.34 11.99 12.89
C ILE A 23 -9.82 11.45 11.56
N LEU A 24 -9.20 12.31 10.74
CA LEU A 24 -8.67 11.90 9.45
C LEU A 24 -7.38 11.09 9.59
N GLN A 25 -6.73 11.17 10.72
CA GLN A 25 -5.55 10.36 11.00
C GLN A 25 -5.87 8.87 10.93
N THR A 26 -7.02 8.46 11.44
CA THR A 26 -7.45 7.06 11.38
C THR A 26 -7.60 6.60 9.92
N VAL A 27 -8.18 7.45 9.08
CA VAL A 27 -8.34 7.15 7.66
C VAL A 27 -6.97 6.99 6.99
N GLY A 28 -6.03 7.91 7.30
CA GLY A 28 -4.69 7.83 6.75
C GLY A 28 -3.98 6.54 7.12
N VAL A 29 -4.08 6.12 8.38
CA VAL A 29 -3.49 4.86 8.84
C VAL A 29 -4.08 3.68 8.06
N ALA A 30 -5.40 3.66 7.88
CA ALA A 30 -6.05 2.59 7.15
C ALA A 30 -5.54 2.52 5.70
N ILE A 31 -5.40 3.67 5.04
CA ILE A 31 -4.92 3.73 3.67
C ILE A 31 -3.48 3.21 3.58
N VAL A 32 -2.62 3.61 4.51
CA VAL A 32 -1.24 3.16 4.55
C VAL A 32 -1.16 1.65 4.75
N VAL A 33 -1.96 1.11 5.67
CA VAL A 33 -1.99 -0.32 5.93
C VAL A 33 -2.43 -1.09 4.70
N TYR A 34 -3.48 -0.63 4.02
CA TYR A 34 -3.93 -1.27 2.78
C TYR A 34 -2.86 -1.24 1.71
N GLY A 35 -2.17 -0.12 1.56
CA GLY A 35 -1.09 -0.01 0.58
C GLY A 35 0.04 -0.99 0.86
N ILE A 36 0.42 -1.14 2.12
CA ILE A 36 1.47 -2.08 2.51
C ILE A 36 1.04 -3.52 2.22
N VAL A 37 -0.18 -3.88 2.58
CA VAL A 37 -0.71 -5.23 2.31
C VAL A 37 -0.72 -5.52 0.81
N ASP A 38 -1.13 -4.54 0.00
CA ASP A 38 -1.13 -4.68 -1.45
C ASP A 38 0.26 -4.95 -2.00
N ILE A 39 1.27 -4.23 -1.49
CA ILE A 39 2.65 -4.43 -1.92
C ILE A 39 3.12 -5.84 -1.55
N ILE A 40 2.83 -6.28 -0.34
CA ILE A 40 3.22 -7.61 0.11
C ILE A 40 2.59 -8.68 -0.79
N GLU A 41 1.30 -8.55 -1.09
CA GLU A 41 0.61 -9.49 -1.95
C GLU A 41 1.20 -9.52 -3.35
N ASN A 42 1.56 -8.37 -3.89
CA ASN A 42 2.18 -8.29 -5.21
C ASN A 42 3.55 -8.96 -5.23
N ILE A 43 4.34 -8.77 -4.19
CA ILE A 43 5.65 -9.40 -4.09
C ILE A 43 5.51 -10.92 -4.03
N ILE A 44 4.57 -11.41 -3.24
CA ILE A 44 4.31 -12.84 -3.13
C ILE A 44 3.87 -13.41 -4.47
N PHE A 45 3.01 -12.70 -5.18
CA PHE A 45 2.54 -13.13 -6.49
C PHE A 45 3.68 -13.23 -7.50
N ILE A 46 4.56 -12.22 -7.51
CA ILE A 46 5.71 -12.20 -8.42
C ILE A 46 6.64 -13.37 -8.11
N LYS A 47 6.89 -13.63 -6.83
CA LYS A 47 7.74 -14.75 -6.42
C LYS A 47 7.16 -16.09 -6.85
N LYS A 48 5.85 -16.25 -6.74
CA LYS A 48 5.20 -17.50 -7.15
C LYS A 48 5.31 -17.71 -8.64
N VAL A 49 5.14 -16.68 -9.43
CA VAL A 49 5.27 -16.77 -10.89
C VAL A 49 6.71 -17.11 -11.26
N ASP A 50 7.68 -16.50 -10.58
CA ASP A 50 9.09 -16.77 -10.82
C ASP A 50 9.43 -18.23 -10.53
N ASP A 51 8.90 -18.77 -9.43
CA ASP A 51 9.08 -20.16 -9.05
C ASP A 51 8.51 -21.12 -10.09
N TYR A 52 7.38 -20.76 -10.66
CA TYR A 52 6.72 -21.56 -11.68
C TYR A 52 7.48 -21.57 -13.00
N LEU A 53 8.12 -20.46 -13.32
CA LEU A 53 8.82 -20.32 -14.60
C LEU A 53 10.18 -21.05 -14.60
N GLU A 54 10.69 -21.38 -13.45
CA GLU A 54 11.91 -22.17 -13.35
C GLU A 54 11.63 -23.66 -13.48
#